data_5ebd0da235ad469e123600f44b926f54
#
_entry.id   5ebd0da235ad469e123600f44b926f54
#
_cell.length_a   1.000
_cell.length_b   1.000
_cell.length_c   1.000
_cell.angle_alpha   90.00
_cell.angle_beta   90.00
_cell.angle_gamma   90.00
#
_symmetry.space_group_name_H-M   'P 1'
#
loop_
_entity.id
_entity.type
_entity.pdbx_description
1 polymer ?
#
loop_
_entity_poly.entity_id
_entity_poly.type
_entity_poly.pdbx_seq_one_letter_code
_entity_poly.pdbx_strand_id
1 'polypeptide(L)'
;MRWLWLQKTAPSKPWSGLDLKISSHARALFQVAVSTTIGNGTSTFFWKDKWIHGCSIVDLAPLIAAAVPKKIREVRTVQLALTSYYWVHDIQRNLSLAAIEQYLQLWEVLETFQLQNSNDKHVWLFSSNGLYTSKSVYRAFYIGAESFEPWKRIWKSWAAPKCKVFVWLAINNKCWTTDRLEKRGLDYPENCVLCDQEDETVQHILSNCVFTRQFWHNILTPIGLSSVASKRRDSCFAEWWRKASIRIPKSKRKGFNSVVILGAWRLWKQRNRCVFMELGPAFLP
;
A
#
# COMPACT_ATOMS: atom_id res chain seq x y z
N MET A 1 13.88 5.69 -0.78
CA MET A 1 13.22 6.77 -1.55
C MET A 1 13.71 8.17 -1.15
N ARG A 2 13.49 8.63 0.09
CA ARG A 2 13.95 9.98 0.53
C ARG A 2 15.46 10.21 0.32
N TRP A 3 16.26 9.21 0.60
CA TRP A 3 17.71 9.26 0.38
C TRP A 3 18.06 9.50 -1.10
N LEU A 4 17.48 8.72 -2.02
CA LEU A 4 17.72 8.88 -3.46
C LEU A 4 17.33 10.29 -3.95
N TRP A 5 16.24 10.85 -3.42
CA TRP A 5 15.82 12.21 -3.73
C TRP A 5 16.86 13.24 -3.25
N LEU A 6 17.32 13.10 -2.01
CA LEU A 6 18.27 14.04 -1.41
C LEU A 6 19.65 13.95 -2.05
N GLN A 7 20.09 12.78 -2.52
CA GLN A 7 21.33 12.66 -3.31
C GLN A 7 21.28 13.52 -4.58
N LYS A 8 20.11 13.65 -5.21
CA LYS A 8 19.94 14.47 -6.43
C LYS A 8 19.74 15.95 -6.15
N THR A 9 18.97 16.28 -5.12
CA THR A 9 18.52 17.66 -4.87
C THR A 9 19.34 18.39 -3.82
N ALA A 10 20.14 17.71 -3.02
CA ALA A 10 20.95 18.28 -1.95
C ALA A 10 22.32 17.57 -1.83
N PRO A 11 23.14 17.54 -2.90
CA PRO A 11 24.42 16.80 -2.91
C PRO A 11 25.45 17.38 -1.93
N SER A 12 25.33 18.65 -1.54
CA SER A 12 26.22 19.31 -0.59
C SER A 12 26.03 18.90 0.87
N LYS A 13 25.02 18.11 1.19
CA LYS A 13 24.79 17.65 2.58
C LYS A 13 25.83 16.60 2.98
N PRO A 14 26.40 16.65 4.22
CA PRO A 14 27.46 15.75 4.67
C PRO A 14 27.14 14.26 4.54
N TRP A 15 25.86 13.90 4.64
CA TRP A 15 25.38 12.52 4.58
C TRP A 15 25.00 12.07 3.16
N SER A 16 25.12 12.92 2.13
CA SER A 16 24.77 12.56 0.74
C SER A 16 25.70 11.49 0.16
N GLY A 17 26.95 11.41 0.63
CA GLY A 17 27.93 10.41 0.21
C GLY A 17 27.85 9.05 0.90
N LEU A 18 26.92 8.83 1.85
CA LEU A 18 26.80 7.53 2.51
C LEU A 18 26.30 6.46 1.52
N ASP A 19 26.95 5.30 1.49
CA ASP A 19 26.50 4.15 0.70
C ASP A 19 25.46 3.34 1.48
N LEU A 20 24.19 3.56 1.17
CA LEU A 20 23.09 2.82 1.77
C LEU A 20 22.64 1.68 0.86
N LYS A 21 22.47 0.49 1.45
CA LYS A 21 21.85 -0.65 0.76
C LYS A 21 20.37 -0.35 0.49
N ILE A 22 20.06 0.12 -0.71
CA ILE A 22 18.69 0.38 -1.16
C ILE A 22 18.23 -0.78 -2.04
N SER A 23 17.03 -1.33 -1.76
CA SER A 23 16.48 -2.44 -2.54
C SER A 23 16.29 -2.04 -4.02
N SER A 24 16.42 -3.02 -4.91
CA SER A 24 16.19 -2.84 -6.36
C SER A 24 14.79 -2.29 -6.66
N HIS A 25 13.76 -2.78 -5.97
CA HIS A 25 12.39 -2.28 -6.11
C HIS A 25 12.24 -0.79 -5.74
N ALA A 26 12.91 -0.34 -4.67
CA ALA A 26 12.87 1.08 -4.30
C ALA A 26 13.61 1.95 -5.33
N ARG A 27 14.70 1.47 -5.92
CA ARG A 27 15.40 2.16 -7.03
C ARG A 27 14.53 2.22 -8.28
N ALA A 28 13.91 1.11 -8.69
CA ALA A 28 13.01 1.06 -9.85
C ALA A 28 11.82 2.01 -9.70
N LEU A 29 11.15 2.00 -8.53
CA LEU A 29 10.06 2.93 -8.26
C LEU A 29 10.54 4.39 -8.27
N PHE A 30 11.72 4.68 -7.76
CA PHE A 30 12.29 6.02 -7.78
C PHE A 30 12.54 6.51 -9.22
N GLN A 31 13.09 5.67 -10.09
CA GLN A 31 13.32 6.00 -11.49
C GLN A 31 12.04 6.30 -12.27
N VAL A 32 10.93 5.61 -11.95
CA VAL A 32 9.61 5.90 -12.53
C VAL A 32 8.99 7.16 -11.94
N ALA A 33 9.30 7.46 -10.68
CA ALA A 33 8.69 8.56 -9.92
C ALA A 33 9.34 9.94 -10.15
N VAL A 34 10.52 9.99 -10.78
CA VAL A 34 11.27 11.22 -10.98
C VAL A 34 11.42 11.52 -12.47
N SER A 35 10.98 12.69 -12.89
CA SER A 35 11.31 13.27 -14.18
C SER A 35 12.49 14.24 -14.02
N THR A 36 13.43 14.16 -14.94
CA THR A 36 14.64 15.01 -14.91
C THR A 36 14.71 15.83 -16.19
N THR A 37 14.85 17.13 -16.03
CA THR A 37 15.20 18.06 -17.12
C THR A 37 16.66 18.46 -16.93
N ILE A 38 17.49 18.19 -17.93
CA ILE A 38 18.91 18.46 -17.88
C ILE A 38 19.19 19.97 -18.02
N GLY A 39 20.05 20.46 -17.17
CA GLY A 39 20.70 21.74 -17.27
C GLY A 39 22.19 21.54 -17.57
N ASN A 40 23.04 21.62 -16.56
CA ASN A 40 24.49 21.41 -16.67
C ASN A 40 24.92 19.94 -16.55
N GLY A 41 24.02 19.02 -16.28
CA GLY A 41 24.26 17.58 -16.22
C GLY A 41 25.09 17.10 -15.01
N THR A 42 25.27 17.94 -13.97
CA THR A 42 26.12 17.59 -12.81
C THR A 42 25.45 16.65 -11.83
N SER A 43 24.13 16.72 -11.69
CA SER A 43 23.36 15.93 -10.72
C SER A 43 22.61 14.73 -11.33
N THR A 44 22.70 14.56 -12.63
CA THR A 44 22.02 13.48 -13.38
C THR A 44 23.01 12.44 -13.85
N PHE A 45 22.70 11.17 -13.59
CA PHE A 45 23.54 10.05 -14.01
C PHE A 45 23.24 9.66 -15.45
N PHE A 46 24.30 9.62 -16.29
CA PHE A 46 24.22 9.41 -17.72
C PHE A 46 23.51 8.11 -18.11
N TRP A 47 23.94 6.98 -17.57
CA TRP A 47 23.46 5.67 -17.97
C TRP A 47 22.10 5.29 -17.43
N LYS A 48 21.80 5.64 -16.18
CA LYS A 48 20.66 5.08 -15.45
C LYS A 48 19.47 6.01 -15.23
N ASP A 49 19.69 7.32 -15.28
CA ASP A 49 18.59 8.25 -15.06
C ASP A 49 17.76 8.46 -16.34
N LYS A 50 16.50 8.75 -16.17
CA LYS A 50 15.57 9.01 -17.26
C LYS A 50 15.65 10.49 -17.66
N TRP A 51 16.53 10.82 -18.57
CA TRP A 51 16.79 12.19 -18.99
C TRP A 51 16.66 12.45 -20.48
N ILE A 52 16.65 11.40 -21.34
CA ILE A 52 16.43 11.50 -22.78
C ILE A 52 14.99 11.12 -23.08
N HIS A 53 14.13 12.10 -23.33
CA HIS A 53 12.71 11.88 -23.66
C HIS A 53 11.97 10.97 -22.66
N GLY A 54 12.34 11.05 -21.36
CA GLY A 54 11.75 10.20 -20.29
C GLY A 54 12.30 8.77 -20.24
N CYS A 55 13.31 8.43 -21.04
CA CYS A 55 14.01 7.15 -21.05
C CYS A 55 15.42 7.26 -20.46
N SER A 56 15.95 6.18 -19.96
CA SER A 56 17.38 6.05 -19.61
C SER A 56 18.15 5.47 -20.79
N ILE A 57 19.48 5.68 -20.83
CA ILE A 57 20.31 5.04 -21.87
C ILE A 57 20.29 3.51 -21.74
N VAL A 58 20.16 2.98 -20.51
CA VAL A 58 19.98 1.55 -20.30
C VAL A 58 18.70 1.03 -20.99
N ASP A 59 17.64 1.84 -21.04
CA ASP A 59 16.40 1.47 -21.74
C ASP A 59 16.53 1.61 -23.27
N LEU A 60 17.23 2.66 -23.74
CA LEU A 60 17.39 2.98 -25.17
C LEU A 60 18.42 2.08 -25.86
N ALA A 61 19.56 1.82 -25.19
CA ALA A 61 20.68 1.08 -25.74
C ALA A 61 21.18 0.01 -24.74
N PRO A 62 20.38 -1.03 -24.45
CA PRO A 62 20.69 -2.03 -23.43
C PRO A 62 21.97 -2.83 -23.73
N LEU A 63 22.29 -3.10 -25.01
CA LEU A 63 23.50 -3.83 -25.39
C LEU A 63 24.76 -2.98 -25.15
N ILE A 64 24.70 -1.69 -25.42
CA ILE A 64 25.80 -0.75 -25.10
C ILE A 64 25.96 -0.63 -23.59
N ALA A 65 24.86 -0.44 -22.87
CA ALA A 65 24.90 -0.37 -21.42
C ALA A 65 25.46 -1.65 -20.77
N ALA A 66 25.23 -2.83 -21.35
CA ALA A 66 25.81 -4.09 -20.88
C ALA A 66 27.32 -4.18 -21.13
N ALA A 67 27.84 -3.46 -22.11
CA ALA A 67 29.29 -3.36 -22.39
C ALA A 67 30.04 -2.40 -21.44
N VAL A 68 29.33 -1.63 -20.63
CA VAL A 68 29.89 -0.69 -19.65
C VAL A 68 29.91 -1.30 -18.24
N PRO A 69 31.01 -1.21 -17.50
CA PRO A 69 31.10 -1.72 -16.12
C PRO A 69 30.06 -1.09 -15.20
N LYS A 70 29.48 -1.92 -14.33
CA LYS A 70 28.41 -1.48 -13.40
C LYS A 70 28.83 -0.27 -12.55
N LYS A 71 30.07 -0.25 -12.04
CA LYS A 71 30.61 0.87 -11.24
C LYS A 71 30.54 2.20 -12.01
N ILE A 72 30.90 2.20 -13.30
CA ILE A 72 30.85 3.39 -14.15
C ILE A 72 29.40 3.83 -14.39
N ARG A 73 28.52 2.89 -14.72
CA ARG A 73 27.09 3.18 -14.93
C ARG A 73 26.40 3.84 -13.73
N GLU A 74 26.88 3.55 -12.52
CA GLU A 74 26.28 4.07 -11.29
C GLU A 74 26.75 5.49 -10.92
N VAL A 75 27.89 5.96 -11.43
CA VAL A 75 28.50 7.22 -11.01
C VAL A 75 28.70 8.23 -12.13
N ARG A 76 28.72 7.81 -13.40
CA ARG A 76 28.94 8.70 -14.54
C ARG A 76 27.82 9.73 -14.64
N THR A 77 28.17 11.03 -14.52
CA THR A 77 27.22 12.13 -14.72
C THR A 77 27.06 12.48 -16.20
N VAL A 78 25.96 13.12 -16.56
CA VAL A 78 25.72 13.58 -17.95
C VAL A 78 26.80 14.58 -18.38
N GLN A 79 27.17 15.50 -17.51
CA GLN A 79 28.24 16.47 -17.78
C GLN A 79 29.54 15.77 -18.16
N LEU A 80 30.02 14.85 -17.30
CA LEU A 80 31.29 14.14 -17.58
C LEU A 80 31.21 13.24 -18.81
N ALA A 81 30.06 12.63 -19.05
CA ALA A 81 29.88 11.74 -20.21
C ALA A 81 29.90 12.50 -21.53
N LEU A 82 29.26 13.66 -21.60
CA LEU A 82 29.17 14.47 -22.84
C LEU A 82 30.42 15.33 -23.06
N THR A 83 31.21 15.63 -22.02
CA THR A 83 32.48 16.34 -22.18
C THR A 83 33.42 15.50 -23.05
N SER A 84 33.79 16.02 -24.22
CA SER A 84 34.66 15.32 -25.18
C SER A 84 34.22 13.90 -25.52
N TYR A 85 32.90 13.65 -25.48
CA TYR A 85 32.29 12.31 -25.74
C TYR A 85 32.88 11.19 -24.86
N TYR A 86 33.23 11.49 -23.62
CA TYR A 86 33.91 10.55 -22.72
C TYR A 86 33.12 9.25 -22.47
N TRP A 87 31.81 9.23 -22.68
CA TRP A 87 30.96 8.05 -22.57
C TRP A 87 31.40 6.90 -23.48
N VAL A 88 32.06 7.20 -24.62
CA VAL A 88 32.62 6.19 -25.54
C VAL A 88 33.71 5.37 -24.86
N HIS A 89 34.54 6.00 -24.03
CA HIS A 89 35.60 5.32 -23.25
C HIS A 89 35.05 4.45 -22.11
N ASP A 90 33.78 4.62 -21.73
CA ASP A 90 33.14 3.77 -20.75
C ASP A 90 32.84 2.36 -21.29
N ILE A 91 32.81 2.17 -22.62
CA ILE A 91 32.55 0.89 -23.31
C ILE A 91 33.83 0.06 -23.31
N GLN A 92 33.85 -1.03 -22.56
CA GLN A 92 35.03 -1.85 -22.32
C GLN A 92 34.98 -3.25 -22.96
N ARG A 93 33.91 -3.57 -23.70
CA ARG A 93 33.72 -4.88 -24.34
C ARG A 93 33.59 -4.74 -25.85
N ASN A 94 33.94 -5.82 -26.56
CA ASN A 94 33.69 -5.91 -27.99
C ASN A 94 32.19 -5.84 -28.26
N LEU A 95 31.82 -5.03 -29.24
CA LEU A 95 30.44 -4.83 -29.62
C LEU A 95 30.03 -5.84 -30.73
N SER A 96 28.86 -6.43 -30.58
CA SER A 96 28.19 -7.18 -31.65
C SER A 96 27.62 -6.19 -32.70
N LEU A 97 27.27 -6.69 -33.88
CA LEU A 97 26.62 -5.88 -34.94
C LEU A 97 25.37 -5.15 -34.42
N ALA A 98 24.52 -5.84 -33.65
CA ALA A 98 23.34 -5.23 -33.04
C ALA A 98 23.71 -4.15 -32.00
N ALA A 99 24.81 -4.31 -31.27
CA ALA A 99 25.29 -3.28 -30.33
C ALA A 99 25.87 -2.06 -31.08
N ILE A 100 26.52 -2.26 -32.23
CA ILE A 100 27.01 -1.17 -33.06
C ILE A 100 25.83 -0.33 -33.60
N GLU A 101 24.74 -0.97 -34.02
CA GLU A 101 23.51 -0.28 -34.41
C GLU A 101 22.97 0.62 -33.28
N GLN A 102 22.86 0.07 -32.05
CA GLN A 102 22.45 0.86 -30.88
C GLN A 102 23.45 1.99 -30.57
N TYR A 103 24.74 1.77 -30.80
CA TYR A 103 25.77 2.81 -30.62
C TYR A 103 25.55 3.98 -31.58
N LEU A 104 25.30 3.71 -32.86
CA LEU A 104 25.05 4.74 -33.87
C LEU A 104 23.77 5.52 -33.57
N GLN A 105 22.67 4.83 -33.22
CA GLN A 105 21.43 5.48 -32.80
C GLN A 105 21.62 6.37 -31.57
N LEU A 106 22.38 5.90 -30.57
CA LEU A 106 22.69 6.69 -29.39
C LEU A 106 23.58 7.89 -29.72
N TRP A 107 24.53 7.72 -30.63
CA TRP A 107 25.38 8.80 -31.11
C TRP A 107 24.57 9.94 -31.75
N GLU A 108 23.66 9.63 -32.68
CA GLU A 108 22.80 10.61 -33.35
C GLU A 108 21.98 11.43 -32.35
N VAL A 109 21.44 10.77 -31.31
CA VAL A 109 20.68 11.45 -30.27
C VAL A 109 21.57 12.37 -29.43
N LEU A 110 22.77 11.92 -29.08
CA LEU A 110 23.68 12.65 -28.18
C LEU A 110 24.43 13.78 -28.88
N GLU A 111 24.70 13.68 -30.18
CA GLU A 111 25.39 14.70 -30.97
C GLU A 111 24.61 16.03 -31.00
N THR A 112 23.30 15.95 -31.03
CA THR A 112 22.41 17.12 -31.05
C THR A 112 22.16 17.70 -29.65
N PHE A 113 22.62 17.00 -28.58
CA PHE A 113 22.30 17.39 -27.21
C PHE A 113 23.27 18.42 -26.67
N GLN A 114 22.77 19.58 -26.28
CA GLN A 114 23.58 20.66 -25.70
C GLN A 114 23.23 20.88 -24.22
N LEU A 115 24.27 20.90 -23.37
CA LEU A 115 24.12 21.24 -21.96
C LEU A 115 23.85 22.74 -21.80
N GLN A 116 22.94 23.07 -20.89
CA GLN A 116 22.60 24.45 -20.53
C GLN A 116 23.42 24.88 -19.30
N ASN A 117 23.64 26.18 -19.13
CA ASN A 117 24.33 26.71 -17.97
C ASN A 117 23.41 26.90 -16.74
N SER A 118 22.43 26.02 -16.59
CA SER A 118 21.49 25.98 -15.47
C SER A 118 21.59 24.65 -14.73
N ASN A 119 21.20 24.61 -13.47
CA ASN A 119 21.17 23.35 -12.72
C ASN A 119 20.11 22.39 -13.27
N ASP A 120 20.38 21.09 -13.16
CA ASP A 120 19.40 20.06 -13.48
C ASP A 120 18.16 20.19 -12.59
N LYS A 121 16.97 20.02 -13.19
CA LYS A 121 15.70 20.07 -12.47
C LYS A 121 15.13 18.65 -12.32
N HIS A 122 14.92 18.24 -11.06
CA HIS A 122 14.29 16.98 -10.74
C HIS A 122 12.89 17.23 -10.22
N VAL A 123 11.88 16.60 -10.82
CA VAL A 123 10.46 16.75 -10.48
C VAL A 123 9.92 15.42 -9.97
N TRP A 124 9.31 15.43 -8.80
CA TRP A 124 8.63 14.28 -8.23
C TRP A 124 7.20 14.17 -8.78
N LEU A 125 6.94 13.14 -9.59
CA LEU A 125 5.67 12.99 -10.33
C LEU A 125 4.44 12.70 -9.45
N PHE A 126 4.64 12.17 -8.23
CA PHE A 126 3.53 11.83 -7.33
C PHE A 126 3.10 12.99 -6.40
N SER A 127 3.46 14.22 -6.74
CA SER A 127 2.98 15.41 -6.05
C SER A 127 2.67 16.54 -7.06
N SER A 128 1.66 17.34 -6.78
CA SER A 128 1.25 18.46 -7.64
C SER A 128 2.28 19.61 -7.72
N ASN A 129 3.11 19.75 -6.67
CA ASN A 129 4.16 20.77 -6.61
C ASN A 129 5.54 20.27 -7.06
N GLY A 130 5.63 19.04 -7.57
CA GLY A 130 6.89 18.45 -8.03
C GLY A 130 7.91 18.13 -6.93
N LEU A 131 7.57 18.32 -5.65
CA LEU A 131 8.47 18.08 -4.52
C LEU A 131 8.21 16.73 -3.86
N TYR A 132 9.29 16.06 -3.46
CA TYR A 132 9.23 14.81 -2.72
C TYR A 132 8.67 15.00 -1.31
N THR A 133 7.71 14.17 -0.92
CA THR A 133 7.29 14.01 0.46
C THR A 133 7.11 12.52 0.78
N SER A 134 7.40 12.12 2.03
CA SER A 134 7.14 10.72 2.46
C SER A 134 5.66 10.34 2.32
N LYS A 135 4.77 11.32 2.48
CA LYS A 135 3.32 11.14 2.27
C LYS A 135 2.98 10.83 0.81
N SER A 136 3.62 11.49 -0.17
CA SER A 136 3.37 11.24 -1.60
C SER A 136 3.89 9.86 -2.02
N VAL A 137 5.04 9.42 -1.49
CA VAL A 137 5.54 8.04 -1.69
C VAL A 137 4.57 7.02 -1.13
N TYR A 138 4.13 7.22 0.12
CA TYR A 138 3.18 6.31 0.74
C TYR A 138 1.88 6.21 -0.07
N ARG A 139 1.37 7.32 -0.57
CA ARG A 139 0.21 7.34 -1.47
C ARG A 139 0.46 6.60 -2.79
N ALA A 140 1.65 6.72 -3.36
CA ALA A 140 2.02 6.05 -4.61
C ALA A 140 1.95 4.53 -4.49
N PHE A 141 2.32 3.94 -3.34
CA PHE A 141 2.17 2.51 -3.08
C PHE A 141 0.72 2.00 -3.07
N TYR A 142 -0.23 2.91 -2.87
CA TYR A 142 -1.66 2.59 -2.82
C TYR A 142 -2.44 3.11 -4.04
N ILE A 143 -1.74 3.52 -5.11
CA ILE A 143 -2.39 3.84 -6.39
C ILE A 143 -3.00 2.54 -6.94
N GLY A 144 -4.31 2.56 -7.18
CA GLY A 144 -5.08 1.39 -7.62
C GLY A 144 -5.52 0.45 -6.50
N ALA A 145 -5.14 0.69 -5.23
CA ALA A 145 -5.69 -0.06 -4.11
C ALA A 145 -7.16 0.29 -3.89
N GLU A 146 -8.00 -0.74 -3.74
CA GLU A 146 -9.40 -0.53 -3.39
C GLU A 146 -9.51 0.16 -2.02
N SER A 147 -10.40 1.14 -1.94
CA SER A 147 -10.65 1.82 -0.66
C SER A 147 -11.35 0.86 0.30
N PHE A 148 -10.82 0.70 1.51
CA PHE A 148 -11.49 -0.05 2.56
C PHE A 148 -12.82 0.65 2.91
N GLU A 149 -13.91 0.19 2.31
CA GLU A 149 -15.24 0.80 2.39
C GLU A 149 -15.73 1.04 3.84
N PRO A 150 -15.52 0.11 4.82
CA PRO A 150 -15.97 0.31 6.19
C PRO A 150 -15.24 1.41 6.97
N TRP A 151 -14.17 2.00 6.42
CA TRP A 151 -13.33 3.01 7.08
C TRP A 151 -14.13 4.09 7.80
N LYS A 152 -15.03 4.76 7.09
CA LYS A 152 -15.80 5.89 7.65
C LYS A 152 -16.73 5.45 8.77
N ARG A 153 -17.34 4.26 8.65
CA ARG A 153 -18.25 3.71 9.66
C ARG A 153 -17.52 3.36 10.94
N ILE A 154 -16.32 2.78 10.82
CA ILE A 154 -15.50 2.42 11.96
C ILE A 154 -14.93 3.66 12.66
N TRP A 155 -14.13 4.44 11.93
CA TRP A 155 -13.28 5.45 12.56
C TRP A 155 -13.99 6.73 12.93
N LYS A 156 -15.11 7.08 12.25
CA LYS A 156 -15.94 8.24 12.59
C LYS A 156 -17.01 7.95 13.65
N SER A 157 -17.16 6.72 14.13
CA SER A 157 -18.07 6.35 15.22
C SER A 157 -17.61 6.90 16.57
N TRP A 158 -18.48 6.85 17.58
CA TRP A 158 -18.17 7.20 18.98
C TRP A 158 -17.64 6.00 19.80
N ALA A 159 -17.59 4.81 19.23
CA ALA A 159 -17.12 3.61 19.92
C ALA A 159 -15.66 3.78 20.41
N ALA A 160 -15.34 3.08 21.50
CA ALA A 160 -13.99 3.08 22.08
C ALA A 160 -12.94 2.56 21.07
N PRO A 161 -11.68 3.08 21.08
CA PRO A 161 -10.64 2.69 20.13
C PRO A 161 -10.41 1.18 20.05
N LYS A 162 -10.40 0.47 21.17
CA LYS A 162 -10.24 -0.99 21.21
C LYS A 162 -11.32 -1.75 20.42
N CYS A 163 -12.57 -1.27 20.50
CA CYS A 163 -13.70 -1.87 19.76
C CYS A 163 -13.61 -1.60 18.26
N LYS A 164 -13.14 -0.40 17.86
CA LYS A 164 -12.88 -0.05 16.46
C LYS A 164 -11.79 -0.92 15.83
N VAL A 165 -10.68 -1.09 16.55
CA VAL A 165 -9.58 -1.95 16.12
C VAL A 165 -10.05 -3.39 15.98
N PHE A 166 -10.81 -3.91 16.95
CA PHE A 166 -11.39 -5.25 16.87
C PHE A 166 -12.24 -5.43 15.61
N VAL A 167 -13.21 -4.53 15.36
CA VAL A 167 -14.07 -4.63 14.17
C VAL A 167 -13.27 -4.53 12.88
N TRP A 168 -12.24 -3.70 12.84
CA TRP A 168 -11.32 -3.65 11.69
C TRP A 168 -10.61 -5.00 11.48
N LEU A 169 -10.11 -5.64 12.54
CA LEU A 169 -9.51 -6.97 12.47
C LEU A 169 -10.53 -8.02 12.03
N ALA A 170 -11.75 -7.98 12.57
CA ALA A 170 -12.83 -8.91 12.26
C ALA A 170 -13.24 -8.86 10.79
N ILE A 171 -13.44 -7.66 10.23
CA ILE A 171 -13.79 -7.48 8.81
C ILE A 171 -12.66 -7.98 7.89
N ASN A 172 -11.40 -7.83 8.31
CA ASN A 172 -10.23 -8.34 7.58
C ASN A 172 -9.94 -9.82 7.86
N ASN A 173 -10.84 -10.53 8.54
CA ASN A 173 -10.67 -11.94 8.94
C ASN A 173 -9.33 -12.20 9.68
N LYS A 174 -8.99 -11.35 10.66
CA LYS A 174 -7.76 -11.45 11.46
C LYS A 174 -8.00 -11.89 12.90
N CYS A 175 -9.25 -12.23 13.28
CA CYS A 175 -9.59 -12.76 14.60
C CYS A 175 -9.28 -14.27 14.67
N TRP A 176 -8.99 -14.77 15.87
CA TRP A 176 -8.73 -16.19 16.14
C TRP A 176 -10.05 -16.93 16.34
N THR A 177 -10.68 -17.32 15.25
CA THR A 177 -11.84 -18.19 15.15
C THR A 177 -11.41 -19.62 14.83
N THR A 178 -12.28 -20.61 15.01
CA THR A 178 -11.94 -22.02 14.83
C THR A 178 -11.40 -22.31 13.44
N ASP A 179 -11.99 -21.73 12.38
CA ASP A 179 -11.51 -21.87 10.99
C ASP A 179 -10.05 -21.39 10.79
N ARG A 180 -9.58 -20.52 11.67
CA ARG A 180 -8.19 -20.04 11.63
C ARG A 180 -7.25 -20.83 12.54
N LEU A 181 -7.77 -21.39 13.63
CA LEU A 181 -7.03 -22.31 14.49
C LEU A 181 -6.76 -23.61 13.74
N GLU A 182 -7.79 -24.17 13.08
CA GLU A 182 -7.71 -25.34 12.20
C GLU A 182 -6.58 -25.21 11.17
N LYS A 183 -6.55 -24.11 10.40
CA LYS A 183 -5.50 -23.85 9.40
C LYS A 183 -4.09 -23.79 9.95
N ARG A 184 -3.93 -23.77 11.27
CA ARG A 184 -2.64 -23.78 11.97
C ARG A 184 -2.38 -25.05 12.77
N GLY A 185 -3.28 -26.03 12.68
CA GLY A 185 -3.18 -27.29 13.41
C GLY A 185 -3.26 -27.12 14.93
N LEU A 186 -3.98 -26.09 15.41
CA LEU A 186 -4.24 -25.86 16.83
C LEU A 186 -5.59 -26.45 17.21
N ASP A 187 -5.72 -26.87 18.48
CA ASP A 187 -7.00 -27.41 19.01
C ASP A 187 -8.10 -26.36 18.93
N TYR A 188 -9.28 -26.79 18.52
CA TYR A 188 -10.44 -25.93 18.35
C TYR A 188 -11.75 -26.70 18.58
N PRO A 189 -12.85 -26.03 19.01
CA PRO A 189 -14.17 -26.62 19.06
C PRO A 189 -14.66 -26.94 17.65
N GLU A 190 -15.31 -28.09 17.45
CA GLU A 190 -15.85 -28.51 16.16
C GLU A 190 -16.92 -27.52 15.64
N ASN A 191 -17.80 -27.06 16.53
CA ASN A 191 -18.90 -26.16 16.21
C ASN A 191 -18.75 -24.78 16.89
N CYS A 192 -19.55 -23.83 16.41
CA CYS A 192 -19.68 -22.52 17.03
C CYS A 192 -20.16 -22.61 18.48
N VAL A 193 -19.38 -22.18 19.44
CA VAL A 193 -19.68 -22.23 20.88
C VAL A 193 -20.92 -21.41 21.31
N LEU A 194 -21.46 -20.57 20.43
CA LEU A 194 -22.66 -19.78 20.70
C LEU A 194 -23.97 -20.47 20.28
N CYS A 195 -23.94 -21.36 19.29
CA CYS A 195 -25.16 -22.00 18.78
C CYS A 195 -25.07 -23.52 18.62
N ASP A 196 -23.85 -24.06 18.61
CA ASP A 196 -23.56 -25.49 18.43
C ASP A 196 -24.19 -26.12 17.16
N GLN A 197 -24.36 -25.32 16.08
CA GLN A 197 -25.06 -25.75 14.87
C GLN A 197 -24.23 -25.66 13.59
N GLU A 198 -23.28 -24.77 13.53
CA GLU A 198 -22.52 -24.48 12.32
C GLU A 198 -21.05 -24.20 12.68
N ASP A 199 -20.16 -24.33 11.68
CA ASP A 199 -18.75 -24.00 11.82
C ASP A 199 -18.53 -22.55 12.28
N GLU A 200 -17.56 -22.36 13.14
CA GLU A 200 -17.25 -21.05 13.65
C GLU A 200 -16.35 -20.25 12.69
N THR A 201 -16.91 -19.22 12.11
CA THR A 201 -16.17 -18.16 11.39
C THR A 201 -16.47 -16.81 12.00
N VAL A 202 -15.63 -15.79 11.70
CA VAL A 202 -15.90 -14.43 12.17
C VAL A 202 -17.23 -13.88 11.61
N GLN A 203 -17.61 -14.30 10.40
CA GLN A 203 -18.88 -13.91 9.79
C GLN A 203 -20.05 -14.57 10.50
N HIS A 204 -19.90 -15.87 10.83
CA HIS A 204 -20.91 -16.59 11.60
C HIS A 204 -21.14 -15.92 12.96
N ILE A 205 -20.09 -15.69 13.75
CA ILE A 205 -20.17 -15.06 15.09
C ILE A 205 -20.82 -13.67 15.02
N LEU A 206 -20.54 -12.86 14.00
CA LEU A 206 -20.98 -11.46 13.96
C LEU A 206 -22.31 -11.22 13.24
N SER A 207 -22.76 -12.14 12.36
CA SER A 207 -23.99 -11.94 11.57
C SER A 207 -24.91 -13.16 11.41
N ASN A 208 -24.36 -14.39 11.21
CA ASN A 208 -25.15 -15.54 10.75
C ASN A 208 -25.66 -16.42 11.88
N CYS A 209 -24.94 -16.52 12.99
CA CYS A 209 -25.30 -17.33 14.14
C CYS A 209 -26.73 -17.01 14.64
N VAL A 210 -27.49 -18.04 14.99
CA VAL A 210 -28.84 -17.88 15.54
C VAL A 210 -28.81 -17.01 16.81
N PHE A 211 -27.87 -17.27 17.72
CA PHE A 211 -27.66 -16.46 18.93
C PHE A 211 -27.37 -14.99 18.56
N THR A 212 -26.51 -14.76 17.60
CA THR A 212 -26.13 -13.38 17.17
C THR A 212 -27.31 -12.64 16.52
N ARG A 213 -28.12 -13.31 15.72
CA ARG A 213 -29.31 -12.67 15.15
C ARG A 213 -30.32 -12.24 16.22
N GLN A 214 -30.54 -13.09 17.23
CA GLN A 214 -31.36 -12.73 18.37
C GLN A 214 -30.76 -11.57 19.17
N PHE A 215 -29.45 -11.59 19.39
CA PHE A 215 -28.72 -10.49 20.03
C PHE A 215 -28.94 -9.17 19.28
N TRP A 216 -28.76 -9.12 17.95
CA TRP A 216 -28.99 -7.91 17.17
C TRP A 216 -30.45 -7.45 17.23
N HIS A 217 -31.40 -8.37 17.19
CA HIS A 217 -32.81 -8.05 17.37
C HIS A 217 -33.06 -7.38 18.73
N ASN A 218 -32.57 -8.00 19.80
CA ASN A 218 -32.79 -7.51 21.17
C ASN A 218 -32.20 -6.12 21.42
N ILE A 219 -30.99 -5.81 20.91
CA ILE A 219 -30.38 -4.49 21.12
C ILE A 219 -30.91 -3.40 20.20
N LEU A 220 -31.43 -3.75 19.02
CA LEU A 220 -31.93 -2.78 18.05
C LEU A 220 -33.42 -2.47 18.24
N THR A 221 -34.20 -3.36 18.82
CA THR A 221 -35.65 -3.18 19.08
C THR A 221 -35.94 -2.00 20.03
N PRO A 222 -35.27 -1.86 21.19
CA PRO A 222 -35.56 -0.76 22.11
C PRO A 222 -35.27 0.64 21.54
N ILE A 223 -34.41 0.72 20.54
CA ILE A 223 -34.07 1.98 19.84
C ILE A 223 -34.85 2.17 18.54
N GLY A 224 -35.88 1.35 18.27
CA GLY A 224 -36.74 1.45 17.11
C GLY A 224 -36.10 1.00 15.79
N LEU A 225 -35.07 0.19 15.84
CA LEU A 225 -34.28 -0.23 14.68
C LEU A 225 -34.34 -1.74 14.40
N SER A 226 -35.38 -2.46 14.88
CA SER A 226 -35.56 -3.89 14.67
C SER A 226 -35.62 -4.29 13.18
N SER A 227 -36.13 -3.41 12.30
CA SER A 227 -36.21 -3.65 10.86
C SER A 227 -34.88 -3.79 10.15
N VAL A 228 -33.76 -3.27 10.74
CA VAL A 228 -32.41 -3.37 10.20
C VAL A 228 -31.55 -4.42 10.91
N ALA A 229 -32.11 -5.18 11.85
CA ALA A 229 -31.40 -6.29 12.50
C ALA A 229 -30.96 -7.34 11.46
N SER A 230 -29.86 -8.05 11.76
CA SER A 230 -29.31 -9.09 10.89
C SER A 230 -30.32 -10.23 10.67
N LYS A 231 -30.40 -10.72 9.43
CA LYS A 231 -31.30 -11.81 9.00
C LYS A 231 -30.47 -12.99 8.49
N ARG A 232 -31.09 -14.16 8.38
CA ARG A 232 -30.43 -15.40 7.89
C ARG A 232 -29.74 -15.24 6.53
N ARG A 233 -30.26 -14.35 5.66
CA ARG A 233 -29.71 -14.09 4.32
C ARG A 233 -28.47 -13.17 4.31
N ASP A 234 -28.16 -12.57 5.43
CA ASP A 234 -27.02 -11.63 5.53
C ASP A 234 -25.74 -12.41 5.82
N SER A 235 -25.09 -12.94 4.80
CA SER A 235 -23.91 -13.80 4.89
C SER A 235 -22.60 -13.06 5.25
N CYS A 236 -22.57 -11.73 5.12
CA CYS A 236 -21.39 -10.91 5.38
C CYS A 236 -21.71 -9.76 6.34
N PHE A 237 -21.02 -9.72 7.48
CA PHE A 237 -21.20 -8.69 8.50
C PHE A 237 -20.99 -7.26 7.98
N ALA A 238 -19.93 -7.03 7.20
CA ALA A 238 -19.63 -5.70 6.65
C ALA A 238 -20.70 -5.22 5.67
N GLU A 239 -21.25 -6.14 4.87
CA GLU A 239 -22.31 -5.84 3.90
C GLU A 239 -23.65 -5.59 4.59
N TRP A 240 -24.04 -6.45 5.56
CA TRP A 240 -25.21 -6.19 6.39
C TRP A 240 -25.13 -4.81 7.04
N TRP A 241 -24.01 -4.51 7.71
CA TRP A 241 -23.79 -3.23 8.36
C TRP A 241 -23.87 -2.05 7.38
N ARG A 242 -23.31 -2.19 6.18
CA ARG A 242 -23.43 -1.18 5.12
C ARG A 242 -24.89 -0.93 4.74
N LYS A 243 -25.64 -2.01 4.41
CA LYS A 243 -27.06 -1.94 4.05
C LYS A 243 -27.90 -1.32 5.17
N ALA A 244 -27.69 -1.75 6.40
CA ALA A 244 -28.36 -1.20 7.59
C ALA A 244 -28.06 0.28 7.78
N SER A 245 -26.76 0.67 7.72
CA SER A 245 -26.31 2.05 7.90
C SER A 245 -26.88 3.02 6.86
N ILE A 246 -27.10 2.58 5.62
CA ILE A 246 -27.71 3.41 4.56
C ILE A 246 -29.18 3.74 4.88
N ARG A 247 -29.92 2.82 5.48
CA ARG A 247 -31.33 2.99 5.88
C ARG A 247 -31.52 3.96 7.05
N ILE A 248 -30.43 4.25 7.81
CA ILE A 248 -30.48 5.16 8.96
C ILE A 248 -30.27 6.59 8.47
N PRO A 249 -31.05 7.58 8.98
CA PRO A 249 -30.85 9.00 8.68
C PRO A 249 -29.42 9.45 9.00
N LYS A 250 -28.84 10.34 8.18
CA LYS A 250 -27.43 10.77 8.30
C LYS A 250 -27.06 11.26 9.72
N SER A 251 -27.97 11.96 10.37
CA SER A 251 -27.80 12.50 11.75
C SER A 251 -27.61 11.38 12.79
N LYS A 252 -28.27 10.23 12.63
CA LYS A 252 -28.25 9.11 13.57
C LYS A 252 -27.22 8.03 13.22
N ARG A 253 -26.62 8.06 12.01
CA ARG A 253 -25.67 7.01 11.53
C ARG A 253 -24.46 6.83 12.43
N LYS A 254 -23.93 7.91 12.99
CA LYS A 254 -22.75 7.86 13.87
C LYS A 254 -23.07 7.07 15.14
N GLY A 255 -24.21 7.31 15.75
CA GLY A 255 -24.72 6.56 16.92
C GLY A 255 -24.96 5.08 16.56
N PHE A 256 -25.70 4.82 15.48
CA PHE A 256 -25.95 3.46 15.01
C PHE A 256 -24.64 2.68 14.77
N ASN A 257 -23.68 3.27 14.07
CA ASN A 257 -22.39 2.64 13.85
C ASN A 257 -21.65 2.34 15.16
N SER A 258 -21.81 3.20 16.18
CA SER A 258 -21.25 2.95 17.50
C SER A 258 -21.89 1.75 18.18
N VAL A 259 -23.20 1.63 18.09
CA VAL A 259 -23.97 0.46 18.63
C VAL A 259 -23.49 -0.83 17.94
N VAL A 260 -23.35 -0.83 16.61
CA VAL A 260 -22.89 -2.01 15.87
C VAL A 260 -21.46 -2.41 16.29
N ILE A 261 -20.55 -1.46 16.43
CA ILE A 261 -19.17 -1.74 16.86
C ILE A 261 -19.12 -2.29 18.28
N LEU A 262 -19.89 -1.71 19.20
CA LEU A 262 -19.95 -2.17 20.59
C LEU A 262 -20.64 -3.55 20.68
N GLY A 263 -21.69 -3.79 19.93
CA GLY A 263 -22.36 -5.07 19.86
C GLY A 263 -21.45 -6.17 19.33
N ALA A 264 -20.72 -5.92 18.24
CA ALA A 264 -19.75 -6.86 17.71
C ALA A 264 -18.65 -7.20 18.75
N TRP A 265 -18.18 -6.21 19.49
CA TRP A 265 -17.23 -6.43 20.59
C TRP A 265 -17.83 -7.25 21.73
N ARG A 266 -19.09 -7.05 22.08
CA ARG A 266 -19.79 -7.84 23.12
C ARG A 266 -19.95 -9.30 22.67
N LEU A 267 -20.35 -9.55 21.43
CA LEU A 267 -20.46 -10.90 20.87
C LEU A 267 -19.11 -11.63 20.92
N TRP A 268 -18.04 -10.95 20.52
CA TRP A 268 -16.69 -11.51 20.60
C TRP A 268 -16.26 -11.84 22.04
N LYS A 269 -16.56 -10.97 22.99
CA LYS A 269 -16.30 -11.23 24.41
C LYS A 269 -17.13 -12.41 24.93
N GLN A 270 -18.39 -12.51 24.53
CA GLN A 270 -19.26 -13.62 24.93
C GLN A 270 -18.73 -14.95 24.38
N ARG A 271 -18.36 -14.98 23.09
CA ARG A 271 -17.71 -16.15 22.49
C ARG A 271 -16.46 -16.58 23.27
N ASN A 272 -15.58 -15.63 23.59
CA ASN A 272 -14.37 -15.92 24.33
C ASN A 272 -14.64 -16.44 25.75
N ARG A 273 -15.68 -15.96 26.41
CA ARG A 273 -16.12 -16.50 27.71
C ARG A 273 -16.56 -17.97 27.59
N CYS A 274 -17.34 -18.30 26.54
CA CYS A 274 -17.74 -19.68 26.31
C CYS A 274 -16.54 -20.61 26.07
N VAL A 275 -15.55 -20.15 25.28
CA VAL A 275 -14.36 -20.95 24.96
C VAL A 275 -13.40 -21.11 26.16
N PHE A 276 -13.14 -20.03 26.90
CA PHE A 276 -12.08 -20.05 27.93
C PHE A 276 -12.59 -20.30 29.35
N MET A 277 -13.88 -20.13 29.61
CA MET A 277 -14.47 -20.30 30.94
C MET A 277 -15.51 -21.41 30.98
N GLU A 278 -15.71 -22.14 29.87
CA GLU A 278 -16.71 -23.21 29.72
C GLU A 278 -18.13 -22.80 30.15
N LEU A 279 -18.45 -21.53 30.03
CA LEU A 279 -19.75 -20.98 30.38
C LEU A 279 -20.67 -21.01 29.18
N GLY A 280 -21.89 -21.49 29.34
CA GLY A 280 -22.90 -21.45 28.28
C GLY A 280 -23.20 -20.03 27.76
N PRO A 281 -23.71 -19.91 26.52
CA PRO A 281 -24.09 -18.62 25.93
C PRO A 281 -25.20 -17.95 26.75
N ALA A 282 -24.94 -16.72 27.21
CA ALA A 282 -25.91 -15.93 27.96
C ALA A 282 -26.01 -14.52 27.39
N PHE A 283 -27.23 -13.99 27.32
CA PHE A 283 -27.44 -12.55 27.07
C PHE A 283 -27.09 -11.80 28.34
N LEU A 284 -25.93 -11.18 28.37
CA LEU A 284 -25.53 -10.29 29.47
C LEU A 284 -26.36 -9.00 29.39
N PRO A 285 -26.88 -8.48 30.50
CA PRO A 285 -27.60 -7.22 30.55
C PRO A 285 -26.78 -6.01 30.09
#